data_c679dab46b4015eaf07ccfb1d717aa15
#
_entry.id   c679dab46b4015eaf07ccfb1d717aa15
#
_cell.length_a   1.000
_cell.length_b   1.000
_cell.length_c   1.000
_cell.angle_alpha   90.00
_cell.angle_beta   90.00
_cell.angle_gamma   90.00
#
_symmetry.space_group_name_H-M   'P 1'
#
loop_
_entity.id
_entity.type
_entity.pdbx_description
1 polymer ?
#
loop_
_entity_poly.entity_id
_entity_poly.type
_entity_poly.pdbx_seq_one_letter_code
_entity_poly.pdbx_strand_id
1 'polypeptide(L)'
;MKGFGAIAAAVLGVLALVVVGGYFALKRPDIAYATLDAKYANAQSKWLDLGDGVSMHYRIEGAPEGRTLLLVHGFSASLHTWEPWAAILGAKYRIISLDLPGHGLTRTPPGFSPSPENYADLVERAAQKLGLGKVVMAGNSMGGAITWHMALRHPARLDGIVLVDAAGWPDPRIDPSNTPIVFKLLASPFWGPLVRDLDATALTAQGLRASFVDQTKVTPAMIARYVELSRAPEHRTVLLEITSGRAARNPATPELMAKIAVPTLVMHGEGDNLIPVESGKQFAETIPGAKLILYPNVGHVPQEEIPDQSAADLDAWVSALPPSVQGAPLAEPAAAAEKKKLDGVY
;
A
#
# COMPACT_ATOMS: atom_id res chain seq x y z
N MET A 1 -3.32 -9.46 -59.09
CA MET A 1 -2.59 -9.72 -57.83
C MET A 1 -1.80 -8.51 -57.26
N LYS A 2 -1.22 -7.62 -58.12
CA LYS A 2 -0.43 -6.46 -57.61
C LYS A 2 -1.25 -5.39 -56.89
N GLY A 3 -2.53 -5.20 -57.18
CA GLY A 3 -3.40 -4.22 -56.50
C GLY A 3 -3.81 -4.59 -55.07
N PHE A 4 -4.04 -5.88 -54.83
CA PHE A 4 -4.47 -6.37 -53.51
C PHE A 4 -3.36 -6.19 -52.46
N GLY A 5 -2.10 -6.42 -52.82
CA GLY A 5 -0.95 -6.20 -51.96
C GLY A 5 -0.74 -4.74 -51.59
N ALA A 6 -0.99 -3.79 -52.50
CA ALA A 6 -0.87 -2.36 -52.22
C ALA A 6 -1.98 -1.87 -51.27
N ILE A 7 -3.20 -2.35 -51.44
CA ILE A 7 -4.33 -2.01 -50.53
C ILE A 7 -4.07 -2.58 -49.13
N ALA A 8 -3.62 -3.84 -49.04
CA ALA A 8 -3.28 -4.45 -47.77
C ALA A 8 -2.15 -3.69 -47.03
N ALA A 9 -1.11 -3.29 -47.75
CA ALA A 9 -0.02 -2.49 -47.17
C ALA A 9 -0.49 -1.10 -46.72
N ALA A 10 -1.38 -0.44 -47.46
CA ALA A 10 -1.96 0.84 -47.07
C ALA A 10 -2.83 0.71 -45.80
N VAL A 11 -3.67 -0.33 -45.70
CA VAL A 11 -4.49 -0.59 -44.51
C VAL A 11 -3.62 -0.88 -43.30
N LEU A 12 -2.57 -1.70 -43.42
CA LEU A 12 -1.60 -1.94 -42.33
C LEU A 12 -0.88 -0.68 -41.91
N GLY A 13 -0.51 0.18 -42.84
CA GLY A 13 0.11 1.47 -42.56
C GLY A 13 -0.80 2.40 -41.76
N VAL A 14 -2.08 2.50 -42.16
CA VAL A 14 -3.08 3.28 -41.44
C VAL A 14 -3.32 2.70 -40.03
N LEU A 15 -3.46 1.40 -39.90
CA LEU A 15 -3.61 0.73 -38.59
C LEU A 15 -2.40 0.99 -37.68
N ALA A 16 -1.19 0.90 -38.22
CA ALA A 16 0.04 1.21 -37.45
C ALA A 16 0.05 2.67 -36.98
N LEU A 17 -0.34 3.63 -37.85
CA LEU A 17 -0.44 5.04 -37.47
C LEU A 17 -1.50 5.29 -36.38
N VAL A 18 -2.64 4.63 -36.47
CA VAL A 18 -3.71 4.73 -35.44
C VAL A 18 -3.22 4.15 -34.10
N VAL A 19 -2.54 3.01 -34.12
CA VAL A 19 -2.00 2.40 -32.89
C VAL A 19 -0.91 3.29 -32.28
N VAL A 20 0.02 3.77 -33.06
CA VAL A 20 1.10 4.65 -32.58
C VAL A 20 0.54 5.99 -32.12
N GLY A 21 -0.35 6.61 -32.88
CA GLY A 21 -1.01 7.85 -32.48
C GLY A 21 -1.83 7.69 -31.20
N GLY A 22 -2.59 6.61 -31.09
CA GLY A 22 -3.36 6.24 -29.90
C GLY A 22 -2.45 6.04 -28.66
N TYR A 23 -1.32 5.35 -28.85
CA TYR A 23 -0.34 5.19 -27.77
C TYR A 23 0.15 6.55 -27.23
N PHE A 24 0.59 7.45 -28.11
CA PHE A 24 1.07 8.77 -27.69
C PHE A 24 -0.03 9.65 -27.08
N ALA A 25 -1.27 9.53 -27.55
CA ALA A 25 -2.40 10.24 -26.97
C ALA A 25 -2.75 9.77 -25.55
N LEU A 26 -2.57 8.48 -25.26
CA LEU A 26 -2.86 7.86 -23.97
C LEU A 26 -1.67 7.82 -23.03
N LYS A 27 -0.45 8.00 -23.54
CA LYS A 27 0.76 7.98 -22.70
C LYS A 27 0.73 9.14 -21.69
N ARG A 28 1.03 8.82 -20.45
CA ARG A 28 1.15 9.78 -19.34
C ARG A 28 2.57 9.75 -18.77
N PRO A 29 3.31 10.87 -18.82
CA PRO A 29 4.65 10.96 -18.21
C PRO A 29 4.56 10.81 -16.69
N ASP A 30 5.70 10.54 -16.06
CA ASP A 30 5.83 10.63 -14.61
C ASP A 30 5.58 12.07 -14.14
N ILE A 31 5.16 12.19 -12.88
CA ILE A 31 4.97 13.47 -12.20
C ILE A 31 6.14 13.65 -11.23
N ALA A 32 6.86 14.76 -11.36
CA ALA A 32 7.99 15.04 -10.48
C ALA A 32 7.55 15.08 -9.00
N TYR A 33 8.37 14.53 -8.11
CA TYR A 33 8.09 14.52 -6.67
C TYR A 33 7.79 15.93 -6.12
N ALA A 34 8.51 16.97 -6.56
CA ALA A 34 8.24 18.34 -6.11
C ALA A 34 6.79 18.79 -6.36
N THR A 35 6.18 18.36 -7.49
CA THR A 35 4.78 18.65 -7.80
C THR A 35 3.83 17.86 -6.89
N LEU A 36 4.14 16.58 -6.65
CA LEU A 36 3.34 15.72 -5.79
C LEU A 36 3.44 16.15 -4.32
N ASP A 37 4.64 16.51 -3.86
CA ASP A 37 4.85 17.04 -2.51
C ASP A 37 4.03 18.31 -2.26
N ALA A 38 4.06 19.25 -3.22
CA ALA A 38 3.30 20.50 -3.11
C ALA A 38 1.79 20.26 -3.02
N LYS A 39 1.30 19.14 -3.57
CA LYS A 39 -0.14 18.81 -3.60
C LYS A 39 -0.58 17.91 -2.44
N TYR A 40 0.25 16.95 -2.03
CA TYR A 40 -0.15 15.85 -1.15
C TYR A 40 0.59 15.80 0.18
N ALA A 41 1.72 16.50 0.33
CA ALA A 41 2.36 16.65 1.63
C ALA A 41 1.64 17.69 2.49
N ASN A 42 1.70 17.51 3.81
CA ASN A 42 1.17 18.44 4.79
C ASN A 42 2.23 18.77 5.85
N ALA A 43 1.86 19.54 6.89
CA ALA A 43 2.78 19.94 7.94
C ALA A 43 3.38 18.76 8.75
N GLN A 44 2.71 17.61 8.78
CA GLN A 44 3.15 16.39 9.46
C GLN A 44 4.02 15.50 8.58
N SER A 45 4.10 15.79 7.26
CA SER A 45 4.89 15.02 6.30
C SER A 45 6.38 15.15 6.56
N LYS A 46 7.04 14.01 6.66
CA LYS A 46 8.48 13.88 6.87
C LYS A 46 9.04 12.79 5.97
N TRP A 47 10.35 12.84 5.70
CA TRP A 47 11.06 11.84 4.93
C TRP A 47 12.20 11.27 5.74
N LEU A 48 12.33 9.94 5.73
CA LEU A 48 13.34 9.19 6.44
C LEU A 48 14.23 8.48 5.43
N ASP A 49 15.51 8.84 5.40
CA ASP A 49 16.49 8.09 4.61
C ASP A 49 16.71 6.70 5.23
N LEU A 50 16.32 5.66 4.49
CA LEU A 50 16.53 4.27 4.91
C LEU A 50 17.81 3.66 4.34
N GLY A 51 18.58 4.41 3.56
CA GLY A 51 19.69 3.89 2.76
C GLY A 51 19.22 3.26 1.46
N ASP A 52 20.17 2.81 0.65
CA ASP A 52 19.93 2.15 -0.64
C ASP A 52 19.05 2.99 -1.61
N GLY A 53 19.06 4.33 -1.46
CA GLY A 53 18.26 5.26 -2.26
C GLY A 53 16.77 5.33 -1.88
N VAL A 54 16.35 4.68 -0.81
CA VAL A 54 14.97 4.76 -0.29
C VAL A 54 14.87 5.94 0.68
N SER A 55 14.04 6.94 0.33
CA SER A 55 13.64 8.01 1.24
C SER A 55 12.15 7.87 1.54
N MET A 56 11.82 7.26 2.68
CA MET A 56 10.46 6.88 3.06
C MET A 56 9.69 8.09 3.58
N HIS A 57 8.57 8.41 2.93
CA HIS A 57 7.61 9.39 3.43
C HIS A 57 6.80 8.80 4.57
N TYR A 58 6.59 9.60 5.62
CA TYR A 58 5.78 9.21 6.75
C TYR A 58 5.15 10.45 7.41
N ARG A 59 4.12 10.20 8.23
CA ARG A 59 3.53 11.21 9.11
C ARG A 59 3.54 10.72 10.54
N ILE A 60 3.73 11.65 11.48
CA ILE A 60 3.53 11.42 12.93
C ILE A 60 2.43 12.36 13.37
N GLU A 61 1.37 11.79 13.90
CA GLU A 61 0.17 12.51 14.29
C GLU A 61 -0.30 12.02 15.67
N GLY A 62 -1.18 12.79 16.30
CA GLY A 62 -1.83 12.38 17.55
C GLY A 62 -1.01 12.61 18.81
N ALA A 63 -1.33 11.85 19.87
CA ALA A 63 -0.77 11.99 21.22
C ALA A 63 0.68 11.50 21.29
N PRO A 64 1.69 12.36 21.55
CA PRO A 64 3.10 11.96 21.52
C PRO A 64 3.45 10.82 22.50
N GLU A 65 2.81 10.82 23.66
CA GLU A 65 3.02 9.83 24.74
C GLU A 65 2.04 8.64 24.64
N GLY A 66 1.14 8.64 23.67
CA GLY A 66 0.22 7.55 23.45
C GLY A 66 0.93 6.29 22.94
N ARG A 67 0.29 5.12 23.15
CA ARG A 67 0.77 3.87 22.50
C ARG A 67 0.88 4.10 21.00
N THR A 68 1.98 3.66 20.41
CA THR A 68 2.22 3.86 18.98
C THR A 68 1.43 2.88 18.14
N LEU A 69 0.62 3.42 17.20
CA LEU A 69 0.01 2.69 16.10
C LEU A 69 0.83 2.95 14.83
N LEU A 70 1.39 1.90 14.24
CA LEU A 70 2.14 1.95 13.00
C LEU A 70 1.27 1.42 11.86
N LEU A 71 0.92 2.29 10.90
CA LEU A 71 -0.10 2.04 9.89
C LEU A 71 0.52 1.88 8.50
N VAL A 72 0.21 0.76 7.83
CA VAL A 72 0.77 0.37 6.53
C VAL A 72 -0.33 0.12 5.52
N HIS A 73 -0.33 0.91 4.45
CA HIS A 73 -1.36 0.89 3.41
C HIS A 73 -1.26 -0.32 2.46
N GLY A 74 -2.30 -0.51 1.64
CA GLY A 74 -2.40 -1.55 0.63
C GLY A 74 -1.73 -1.21 -0.71
N PHE A 75 -1.87 -2.13 -1.67
CA PHE A 75 -1.40 -1.97 -3.04
C PHE A 75 -2.00 -0.73 -3.71
N SER A 76 -1.18 0.03 -4.43
CA SER A 76 -1.55 1.26 -5.15
C SER A 76 -2.14 2.38 -4.28
N ALA A 77 -2.28 2.18 -2.97
CA ALA A 77 -2.73 3.17 -1.99
C ALA A 77 -1.58 4.05 -1.49
N SER A 78 -1.84 4.83 -0.46
CA SER A 78 -0.86 5.65 0.25
C SER A 78 -1.32 5.83 1.70
N LEU A 79 -0.49 6.45 2.52
CA LEU A 79 -0.82 6.72 3.94
C LEU A 79 -2.14 7.49 4.15
N HIS A 80 -2.66 8.14 3.10
CA HIS A 80 -3.94 8.88 3.16
C HIS A 80 -5.15 7.97 3.48
N THR A 81 -5.06 6.65 3.23
CA THR A 81 -6.11 5.68 3.62
C THR A 81 -6.34 5.68 5.14
N TRP A 82 -5.34 6.13 5.91
CA TRP A 82 -5.36 6.14 7.37
C TRP A 82 -5.78 7.49 7.97
N GLU A 83 -6.01 8.53 7.15
CA GLU A 83 -6.39 9.85 7.64
C GLU A 83 -7.66 9.82 8.54
N PRO A 84 -8.72 9.03 8.21
CA PRO A 84 -9.87 8.94 9.09
C PRO A 84 -9.54 8.34 10.47
N TRP A 85 -8.74 7.26 10.51
CA TRP A 85 -8.31 6.68 11.78
C TRP A 85 -7.37 7.62 12.55
N ALA A 86 -6.47 8.31 11.88
CA ALA A 86 -5.58 9.29 12.53
C ALA A 86 -6.37 10.42 13.18
N ALA A 87 -7.42 10.91 12.52
CA ALA A 87 -8.29 11.95 13.06
C ALA A 87 -9.07 11.47 14.31
N ILE A 88 -9.59 10.24 14.32
CA ILE A 88 -10.38 9.68 15.43
C ILE A 88 -9.48 9.25 16.59
N LEU A 89 -8.43 8.50 16.29
CA LEU A 89 -7.59 7.84 17.28
C LEU A 89 -6.47 8.72 17.83
N GLY A 90 -6.14 9.80 17.11
CA GLY A 90 -5.02 10.69 17.46
C GLY A 90 -5.15 11.38 18.83
N ALA A 91 -6.38 11.51 19.37
CA ALA A 91 -6.57 12.02 20.73
C ALA A 91 -5.93 11.12 21.82
N LYS A 92 -5.76 9.82 21.54
CA LYS A 92 -5.30 8.81 22.50
C LYS A 92 -4.00 8.13 22.11
N TYR A 93 -3.75 7.96 20.83
CA TYR A 93 -2.63 7.21 20.29
C TYR A 93 -1.64 8.10 19.54
N ARG A 94 -0.39 7.68 19.54
CA ARG A 94 0.60 8.18 18.60
C ARG A 94 0.46 7.43 17.30
N ILE A 95 0.09 8.12 16.22
CA ILE A 95 -0.15 7.54 14.92
C ILE A 95 1.07 7.76 14.03
N ILE A 96 1.62 6.69 13.47
CA ILE A 96 2.69 6.76 12.47
C ILE A 96 2.20 6.04 11.22
N SER A 97 2.00 6.79 10.15
CA SER A 97 1.58 6.26 8.85
C SER A 97 2.74 6.34 7.87
N LEU A 98 2.99 5.27 7.14
CA LEU A 98 4.10 5.16 6.18
C LEU A 98 3.57 5.08 4.75
N ASP A 99 4.31 5.70 3.81
CA ASP A 99 4.23 5.35 2.37
C ASP A 99 5.32 4.33 2.04
N LEU A 100 4.92 3.20 1.48
CA LEU A 100 5.86 2.15 1.06
C LEU A 100 6.61 2.56 -0.23
N PRO A 101 7.84 2.04 -0.49
CA PRO A 101 8.48 2.21 -1.78
C PRO A 101 7.57 1.82 -2.95
N GLY A 102 7.55 2.64 -3.99
CA GLY A 102 6.63 2.50 -5.13
C GLY A 102 5.24 3.09 -4.89
N HIS A 103 5.02 3.78 -3.75
CA HIS A 103 3.72 4.33 -3.36
C HIS A 103 3.85 5.71 -2.71
N GLY A 104 2.75 6.45 -2.73
CA GLY A 104 2.63 7.74 -2.06
C GLY A 104 3.72 8.74 -2.44
N LEU A 105 4.36 9.33 -1.43
CA LEU A 105 5.46 10.28 -1.62
C LEU A 105 6.84 9.70 -1.31
N THR A 106 6.97 8.37 -1.14
CA THR A 106 8.27 7.73 -0.90
C THR A 106 9.11 7.72 -2.16
N ARG A 107 10.37 8.22 -2.05
CA ARG A 107 11.35 8.17 -3.13
C ARG A 107 11.85 6.75 -3.24
N THR A 108 11.67 6.18 -4.42
CA THR A 108 11.98 4.79 -4.71
C THR A 108 13.13 4.72 -5.71
N PRO A 109 14.23 4.01 -5.41
CA PRO A 109 15.33 3.88 -6.33
C PRO A 109 14.95 2.98 -7.53
N PRO A 110 15.58 3.17 -8.70
CA PRO A 110 15.49 2.23 -9.80
C PRO A 110 15.91 0.81 -9.35
N GLY A 111 15.20 -0.20 -9.84
CA GLY A 111 15.48 -1.60 -9.53
C GLY A 111 15.07 -2.04 -8.12
N PHE A 112 14.24 -1.26 -7.41
CA PHE A 112 13.64 -1.71 -6.16
C PHE A 112 12.82 -2.99 -6.39
N SER A 113 13.13 -4.04 -5.62
CA SER A 113 12.44 -5.33 -5.70
C SER A 113 11.37 -5.45 -4.61
N PRO A 114 10.08 -5.35 -4.96
CA PRO A 114 9.01 -5.43 -3.97
C PRO A 114 8.74 -6.88 -3.55
N SER A 115 8.74 -7.14 -2.26
CA SER A 115 8.17 -8.37 -1.66
C SER A 115 7.65 -8.07 -0.27
N PRO A 116 6.70 -8.84 0.28
CA PRO A 116 6.21 -8.63 1.63
C PRO A 116 7.33 -8.65 2.67
N GLU A 117 8.32 -9.55 2.51
CA GLU A 117 9.48 -9.66 3.39
C GLU A 117 10.37 -8.42 3.32
N ASN A 118 10.70 -7.96 2.09
CA ASN A 118 11.53 -6.78 1.93
C ASN A 118 10.85 -5.53 2.51
N TYR A 119 9.55 -5.39 2.29
CA TYR A 119 8.79 -4.31 2.91
C TYR A 119 8.76 -4.43 4.45
N ALA A 120 8.61 -5.64 5.02
CA ALA A 120 8.64 -5.83 6.47
C ALA A 120 10.01 -5.43 7.06
N ASP A 121 11.10 -5.80 6.40
CA ASP A 121 12.46 -5.41 6.82
C ASP A 121 12.68 -3.89 6.71
N LEU A 122 12.11 -3.23 5.69
CA LEU A 122 12.15 -1.77 5.56
C LEU A 122 11.32 -1.07 6.63
N VAL A 123 10.16 -1.62 6.99
CA VAL A 123 9.33 -1.09 8.09
C VAL A 123 10.05 -1.23 9.42
N GLU A 124 10.71 -2.36 9.69
CA GLU A 124 11.55 -2.51 10.89
C GLU A 124 12.73 -1.53 10.89
N ARG A 125 13.41 -1.35 9.75
CA ARG A 125 14.49 -0.37 9.62
C ARG A 125 13.98 1.06 9.88
N ALA A 126 12.78 1.40 9.40
CA ALA A 126 12.14 2.67 9.68
C ALA A 126 11.84 2.82 11.18
N ALA A 127 11.26 1.80 11.80
CA ALA A 127 10.98 1.79 13.23
C ALA A 127 12.25 1.98 14.08
N GLN A 128 13.36 1.32 13.70
CA GLN A 128 14.66 1.48 14.35
C GLN A 128 15.20 2.91 14.22
N LYS A 129 15.21 3.46 13.01
CA LYS A 129 15.72 4.81 12.75
C LYS A 129 14.86 5.90 13.41
N LEU A 130 13.57 5.63 13.58
CA LEU A 130 12.64 6.51 14.32
C LEU A 130 12.71 6.30 15.83
N GLY A 131 13.58 5.42 16.33
CA GLY A 131 13.72 5.13 17.75
C GLY A 131 12.44 4.56 18.39
N LEU A 132 11.60 3.85 17.62
CA LEU A 132 10.37 3.30 18.17
C LEU A 132 10.67 2.12 19.10
N GLY A 133 9.98 2.07 20.22
CA GLY A 133 9.85 0.89 21.04
C GLY A 133 8.93 -0.15 20.38
N LYS A 134 8.17 -0.88 21.18
CA LYS A 134 7.12 -1.75 20.67
C LYS A 134 5.95 -0.94 20.12
N VAL A 135 5.32 -1.44 19.06
CA VAL A 135 4.19 -0.80 18.40
C VAL A 135 3.04 -1.80 18.21
N VAL A 136 1.83 -1.29 18.09
CA VAL A 136 0.74 -2.04 17.44
C VAL A 136 0.80 -1.69 15.96
N MET A 137 1.00 -2.70 15.11
CA MET A 137 1.08 -2.49 13.67
C MET A 137 -0.23 -2.90 13.01
N ALA A 138 -0.83 -2.00 12.24
CA ALA A 138 -2.02 -2.29 11.44
C ALA A 138 -1.69 -2.18 9.95
N GLY A 139 -2.16 -3.15 9.17
CA GLY A 139 -1.97 -3.15 7.73
C GLY A 139 -3.22 -3.57 6.98
N ASN A 140 -3.54 -2.83 5.91
CA ASN A 140 -4.64 -3.15 5.03
C ASN A 140 -4.14 -3.87 3.78
N SER A 141 -4.82 -4.95 3.36
CA SER A 141 -4.54 -5.65 2.09
C SER A 141 -3.09 -6.13 1.99
N MET A 142 -2.31 -5.63 1.04
CA MET A 142 -0.86 -5.83 0.94
C MET A 142 -0.14 -5.40 2.23
N GLY A 143 -0.55 -4.30 2.86
CA GLY A 143 -0.05 -3.88 4.17
C GLY A 143 -0.32 -4.91 5.26
N GLY A 144 -1.44 -5.63 5.18
CA GLY A 144 -1.74 -6.76 6.04
C GLY A 144 -0.78 -7.93 5.83
N ALA A 145 -0.44 -8.22 4.56
CA ALA A 145 0.61 -9.20 4.25
C ALA A 145 1.95 -8.80 4.88
N ILE A 146 2.35 -7.54 4.75
CA ILE A 146 3.57 -7.02 5.36
C ILE A 146 3.50 -7.12 6.89
N THR A 147 2.33 -6.90 7.48
CA THR A 147 2.11 -6.94 8.93
C THR A 147 2.29 -8.35 9.50
N TRP A 148 1.74 -9.38 8.87
CA TRP A 148 1.98 -10.74 9.37
C TRP A 148 3.41 -11.24 9.05
N HIS A 149 4.05 -10.78 7.97
CA HIS A 149 5.49 -11.01 7.77
C HIS A 149 6.34 -10.33 8.85
N MET A 150 5.97 -9.10 9.25
CA MET A 150 6.61 -8.41 10.38
C MET A 150 6.49 -9.20 11.68
N ALA A 151 5.32 -9.81 11.96
CA ALA A 151 5.11 -10.63 13.13
C ALA A 151 5.97 -11.92 13.15
N LEU A 152 6.25 -12.49 11.99
CA LEU A 152 7.13 -13.66 11.86
C LEU A 152 8.61 -13.30 11.96
N ARG A 153 9.03 -12.17 11.41
CA ARG A 153 10.44 -11.78 11.26
C ARG A 153 10.95 -10.91 12.41
N HIS A 154 10.10 -10.02 12.92
CA HIS A 154 10.46 -9.01 13.93
C HIS A 154 9.46 -8.96 15.09
N PRO A 155 9.07 -10.11 15.71
CA PRO A 155 8.04 -10.16 16.74
C PRO A 155 8.37 -9.30 17.98
N ALA A 156 9.64 -9.09 18.28
CA ALA A 156 10.09 -8.28 19.40
C ALA A 156 9.70 -6.79 19.25
N ARG A 157 9.43 -6.31 18.03
CA ARG A 157 8.97 -4.95 17.73
C ARG A 157 7.50 -4.74 18.05
N LEU A 158 6.73 -5.78 18.26
CA LEU A 158 5.27 -5.72 18.24
C LEU A 158 4.67 -5.92 19.64
N ASP A 159 3.72 -5.06 20.00
CA ASP A 159 2.76 -5.28 21.08
C ASP A 159 1.53 -6.07 20.58
N GLY A 160 1.27 -6.00 19.29
CA GLY A 160 0.20 -6.71 18.60
C GLY A 160 0.13 -6.31 17.13
N ILE A 161 -0.66 -7.05 16.37
CA ILE A 161 -0.91 -6.79 14.95
C ILE A 161 -2.40 -6.71 14.65
N VAL A 162 -2.74 -5.92 13.64
CA VAL A 162 -4.11 -5.76 13.13
C VAL A 162 -4.09 -6.03 11.63
N LEU A 163 -4.79 -7.06 11.22
CA LEU A 163 -4.91 -7.50 9.83
C LEU A 163 -6.25 -7.00 9.28
N VAL A 164 -6.20 -5.92 8.48
CA VAL A 164 -7.40 -5.28 7.91
C VAL A 164 -7.53 -5.76 6.47
N ASP A 165 -8.55 -6.57 6.19
CA ASP A 165 -8.78 -7.17 4.86
C ASP A 165 -7.46 -7.71 4.24
N ALA A 166 -6.69 -8.42 5.05
CA ALA A 166 -5.30 -8.72 4.79
C ALA A 166 -5.14 -9.73 3.65
N ALA A 167 -4.20 -9.45 2.75
CA ALA A 167 -3.75 -10.41 1.76
C ALA A 167 -2.81 -11.47 2.40
N GLY A 168 -2.75 -12.64 1.77
CA GLY A 168 -1.83 -13.70 2.17
C GLY A 168 -2.28 -15.08 1.73
N TRP A 169 -3.52 -15.44 1.97
CA TRP A 169 -4.05 -16.74 1.56
C TRP A 169 -4.22 -16.83 0.03
N PRO A 170 -3.97 -18.00 -0.57
CA PRO A 170 -4.33 -18.25 -1.96
C PRO A 170 -5.83 -18.03 -2.17
N ASP A 171 -6.20 -17.25 -3.17
CA ASP A 171 -7.60 -17.02 -3.51
C ASP A 171 -8.06 -18.08 -4.52
N PRO A 172 -8.98 -18.99 -4.16
CA PRO A 172 -9.46 -20.03 -5.05
C PRO A 172 -10.33 -19.49 -6.22
N ARG A 173 -10.78 -18.22 -6.14
CA ARG A 173 -11.53 -17.57 -7.22
C ARG A 173 -10.62 -17.15 -8.39
N ILE A 174 -9.30 -17.04 -8.14
CA ILE A 174 -8.34 -16.64 -9.18
C ILE A 174 -8.03 -17.85 -10.06
N ASP A 175 -8.58 -17.83 -11.26
CA ASP A 175 -8.22 -18.76 -12.33
C ASP A 175 -7.23 -18.08 -13.28
N PRO A 176 -5.96 -18.52 -13.33
CA PRO A 176 -4.96 -17.93 -14.23
C PRO A 176 -5.35 -17.96 -15.70
N SER A 177 -6.21 -18.92 -16.12
CA SER A 177 -6.69 -19.02 -17.51
C SER A 177 -7.60 -17.86 -17.89
N ASN A 178 -8.35 -17.30 -16.93
CA ASN A 178 -9.31 -16.22 -17.10
C ASN A 178 -8.71 -14.82 -16.83
N THR A 179 -7.39 -14.73 -16.66
CA THR A 179 -6.73 -13.43 -16.44
C THR A 179 -7.04 -12.47 -17.60
N PRO A 180 -7.59 -11.26 -17.35
CA PRO A 180 -7.88 -10.29 -18.40
C PRO A 180 -6.62 -9.93 -19.22
N ILE A 181 -6.81 -9.68 -20.52
CA ILE A 181 -5.71 -9.44 -21.46
C ILE A 181 -4.80 -8.28 -21.01
N VAL A 182 -5.34 -7.25 -20.36
CA VAL A 182 -4.56 -6.12 -19.85
C VAL A 182 -3.52 -6.57 -18.81
N PHE A 183 -3.87 -7.49 -17.91
CA PHE A 183 -2.92 -8.04 -16.94
C PHE A 183 -1.91 -8.97 -17.58
N LYS A 184 -2.30 -9.74 -18.63
CA LYS A 184 -1.35 -10.53 -19.43
C LYS A 184 -0.34 -9.64 -20.16
N LEU A 185 -0.79 -8.50 -20.69
CA LEU A 185 0.09 -7.52 -21.32
C LEU A 185 1.03 -6.87 -20.31
N LEU A 186 0.51 -6.47 -19.15
CA LEU A 186 1.31 -5.91 -18.04
C LEU A 186 2.34 -6.92 -17.53
N ALA A 187 2.00 -8.21 -17.43
CA ALA A 187 2.94 -9.26 -17.04
C ALA A 187 4.01 -9.55 -18.09
N SER A 188 3.80 -9.16 -19.34
CA SER A 188 4.78 -9.37 -20.43
C SER A 188 6.04 -8.52 -20.22
N PRO A 189 7.25 -9.10 -20.31
CA PRO A 189 8.49 -8.33 -20.20
C PRO A 189 8.67 -7.32 -21.34
N PHE A 190 8.04 -7.53 -22.48
CA PHE A 190 8.11 -6.66 -23.65
C PHE A 190 6.99 -5.60 -23.65
N TRP A 191 5.73 -6.01 -23.43
CA TRP A 191 4.57 -5.11 -23.50
C TRP A 191 4.33 -4.36 -22.19
N GLY A 192 4.70 -4.94 -21.04
CA GLY A 192 4.47 -4.35 -19.74
C GLY A 192 4.98 -2.91 -19.61
N PRO A 193 6.25 -2.61 -19.98
CA PRO A 193 6.77 -1.25 -19.92
C PRO A 193 6.04 -0.23 -20.80
N LEU A 194 5.45 -0.69 -21.91
CA LEU A 194 4.66 0.18 -22.81
C LEU A 194 3.26 0.45 -22.23
N VAL A 195 2.58 -0.60 -21.75
CA VAL A 195 1.22 -0.51 -21.20
C VAL A 195 1.20 0.23 -19.87
N ARG A 196 2.23 0.05 -19.05
CA ARG A 196 2.44 0.73 -17.76
C ARG A 196 2.32 2.25 -17.84
N ASP A 197 2.79 2.82 -18.94
CA ASP A 197 2.86 4.28 -19.12
C ASP A 197 1.56 4.90 -19.67
N LEU A 198 0.55 4.08 -19.95
CA LEU A 198 -0.75 4.56 -20.44
C LEU A 198 -1.60 5.13 -19.30
N ASP A 199 -2.64 5.87 -19.68
CA ASP A 199 -3.62 6.43 -18.74
C ASP A 199 -4.36 5.31 -18.00
N ALA A 200 -4.11 5.19 -16.72
CA ALA A 200 -4.72 4.18 -15.85
C ALA A 200 -5.97 4.71 -15.10
N THR A 201 -6.48 5.91 -15.42
CA THR A 201 -7.57 6.54 -14.66
C THR A 201 -8.81 5.65 -14.58
N ALA A 202 -9.24 5.07 -15.70
CA ALA A 202 -10.41 4.21 -15.72
C ALA A 202 -10.20 2.91 -14.91
N LEU A 203 -9.03 2.29 -15.03
CA LEU A 203 -8.67 1.08 -14.29
C LEU A 203 -8.59 1.35 -12.78
N THR A 204 -7.96 2.47 -12.39
CA THR A 204 -7.88 2.91 -11.00
C THR A 204 -9.26 3.18 -10.41
N ALA A 205 -10.12 3.90 -11.15
CA ALA A 205 -11.49 4.16 -10.72
C ALA A 205 -12.31 2.87 -10.55
N GLN A 206 -12.13 1.88 -11.44
CA GLN A 206 -12.77 0.58 -11.32
C GLN A 206 -12.28 -0.19 -10.08
N GLY A 207 -10.97 -0.22 -9.85
CA GLY A 207 -10.39 -0.86 -8.67
C GLY A 207 -10.87 -0.23 -7.37
N LEU A 208 -10.89 1.12 -7.29
CA LEU A 208 -11.42 1.82 -6.13
C LEU A 208 -12.90 1.51 -5.89
N ARG A 209 -13.74 1.51 -6.94
CA ARG A 209 -15.15 1.15 -6.77
C ARG A 209 -15.35 -0.30 -6.32
N ALA A 210 -14.46 -1.20 -6.74
CA ALA A 210 -14.50 -2.58 -6.27
C ALA A 210 -14.08 -2.73 -4.79
N SER A 211 -13.33 -1.75 -4.26
CA SER A 211 -12.87 -1.75 -2.87
C SER A 211 -13.95 -1.28 -1.88
N PHE A 212 -15.02 -0.64 -2.32
CA PHE A 212 -16.09 -0.11 -1.48
C PHE A 212 -17.43 -0.77 -1.82
N VAL A 213 -18.22 -1.09 -0.82
CA VAL A 213 -19.65 -1.40 -0.99
C VAL A 213 -20.42 -0.10 -1.21
N ASP A 214 -20.17 0.91 -0.37
CA ASP A 214 -20.71 2.25 -0.55
C ASP A 214 -19.86 3.06 -1.56
N GLN A 215 -20.18 2.91 -2.84
CA GLN A 215 -19.46 3.56 -3.91
C GLN A 215 -19.57 5.10 -3.91
N THR A 216 -20.47 5.69 -3.11
CA THR A 216 -20.58 7.16 -2.97
C THR A 216 -19.34 7.76 -2.30
N LYS A 217 -18.58 6.96 -1.56
CA LYS A 217 -17.32 7.35 -0.92
C LYS A 217 -16.15 7.46 -1.91
N VAL A 218 -16.26 6.88 -3.11
CA VAL A 218 -15.22 6.98 -4.15
C VAL A 218 -15.38 8.29 -4.89
N THR A 219 -14.66 9.31 -4.44
CA THR A 219 -14.72 10.66 -5.00
C THR A 219 -13.77 10.83 -6.20
N PRO A 220 -14.03 11.79 -7.10
CA PRO A 220 -13.08 12.17 -8.16
C PRO A 220 -11.70 12.58 -7.62
N ALA A 221 -11.66 13.25 -6.46
CA ALA A 221 -10.40 13.63 -5.81
C ALA A 221 -9.60 12.42 -5.33
N MET A 222 -10.28 11.40 -4.78
CA MET A 222 -9.65 10.12 -4.41
C MET A 222 -9.05 9.44 -5.65
N ILE A 223 -9.81 9.31 -6.73
CA ILE A 223 -9.32 8.72 -7.99
C ILE A 223 -8.09 9.48 -8.50
N ALA A 224 -8.15 10.81 -8.54
CA ALA A 224 -7.03 11.64 -8.98
C ALA A 224 -5.77 11.41 -8.12
N ARG A 225 -5.91 11.33 -6.78
CA ARG A 225 -4.81 11.07 -5.87
C ARG A 225 -4.12 9.73 -6.16
N TYR A 226 -4.87 8.65 -6.32
CA TYR A 226 -4.33 7.34 -6.65
C TYR A 226 -3.60 7.35 -8.01
N VAL A 227 -4.20 7.94 -9.03
CA VAL A 227 -3.60 8.06 -10.37
C VAL A 227 -2.32 8.90 -10.36
N GLU A 228 -2.35 10.05 -9.70
CA GLU A 228 -1.20 10.96 -9.69
C GLU A 228 -0.03 10.39 -8.87
N LEU A 229 -0.29 9.83 -7.68
CA LEU A 229 0.75 9.23 -6.84
C LEU A 229 1.36 7.98 -7.48
N SER A 230 0.58 7.21 -8.23
CA SER A 230 1.14 6.07 -9.00
C SER A 230 2.10 6.50 -10.11
N ARG A 231 2.03 7.78 -10.55
CA ARG A 231 2.89 8.35 -11.59
C ARG A 231 4.15 9.02 -11.05
N ALA A 232 4.45 8.92 -9.75
CA ALA A 232 5.77 9.32 -9.27
C ALA A 232 6.87 8.47 -9.92
N PRO A 233 8.11 8.97 -10.05
CA PRO A 233 9.22 8.22 -10.63
C PRO A 233 9.37 6.83 -9.97
N GLU A 234 9.55 5.79 -10.78
CA GLU A 234 9.65 4.37 -10.43
C GLU A 234 8.38 3.71 -9.86
N HIS A 235 7.33 4.45 -9.44
CA HIS A 235 6.15 3.84 -8.82
C HIS A 235 5.47 2.85 -9.74
N ARG A 236 5.22 3.22 -11.01
CA ARG A 236 4.59 2.32 -11.98
C ARG A 236 5.44 1.08 -12.28
N THR A 237 6.77 1.18 -12.17
CA THR A 237 7.66 0.03 -12.29
C THR A 237 7.44 -0.95 -11.13
N VAL A 238 7.41 -0.46 -9.90
CA VAL A 238 7.16 -1.28 -8.70
C VAL A 238 5.75 -1.89 -8.72
N LEU A 239 4.72 -1.10 -9.04
CA LEU A 239 3.34 -1.60 -9.17
C LEU A 239 3.23 -2.70 -10.23
N LEU A 240 3.93 -2.55 -11.36
CA LEU A 240 4.00 -3.56 -12.39
C LEU A 240 4.68 -4.85 -11.90
N GLU A 241 5.76 -4.76 -11.15
CA GLU A 241 6.43 -5.94 -10.59
C GLU A 241 5.53 -6.69 -9.61
N ILE A 242 4.83 -5.98 -8.73
CA ILE A 242 3.88 -6.59 -7.79
C ILE A 242 2.76 -7.32 -8.53
N THR A 243 2.18 -6.71 -9.58
CA THR A 243 1.03 -7.28 -10.31
C THR A 243 1.42 -8.35 -11.30
N SER A 244 2.62 -8.29 -11.88
CA SER A 244 3.09 -9.25 -12.89
C SER A 244 3.42 -10.64 -12.32
N GLY A 245 3.38 -10.80 -10.98
CA GLY A 245 3.79 -12.04 -10.32
C GLY A 245 5.31 -12.28 -10.31
N ARG A 246 6.11 -11.29 -10.74
CA ARG A 246 7.58 -11.35 -10.66
C ARG A 246 8.09 -11.13 -9.24
N ALA A 247 7.35 -10.36 -8.44
CA ALA A 247 7.64 -10.23 -7.03
C ALA A 247 7.46 -11.59 -6.32
N ALA A 248 8.38 -11.95 -5.45
CA ALA A 248 8.27 -13.17 -4.65
C ALA A 248 6.95 -13.13 -3.86
N ARG A 249 6.19 -14.21 -3.93
CA ARG A 249 4.95 -14.39 -3.19
C ARG A 249 5.09 -15.62 -2.32
N ASN A 250 5.30 -15.40 -1.03
CA ASN A 250 5.22 -16.45 -0.04
C ASN A 250 3.80 -16.40 0.57
N PRO A 251 2.89 -17.30 0.13
CA PRO A 251 1.53 -17.28 0.63
C PRO A 251 1.48 -17.67 2.12
N ALA A 252 0.43 -17.22 2.79
CA ALA A 252 0.10 -17.69 4.12
C ALA A 252 -0.19 -19.19 4.06
N THR A 253 0.28 -19.93 5.07
CA THR A 253 -0.05 -21.34 5.30
C THR A 253 -0.41 -21.52 6.77
N PRO A 254 -1.20 -22.54 7.12
CA PRO A 254 -1.53 -22.82 8.52
C PRO A 254 -0.29 -22.92 9.41
N GLU A 255 0.77 -23.56 8.91
CA GLU A 255 2.02 -23.80 9.67
C GLU A 255 2.81 -22.49 9.90
N LEU A 256 2.73 -21.52 8.96
CA LEU A 256 3.34 -20.21 9.14
C LEU A 256 2.53 -19.37 10.11
N MET A 257 1.21 -19.31 9.92
CA MET A 257 0.32 -18.49 10.77
C MET A 257 0.31 -18.98 12.22
N ALA A 258 0.38 -20.28 12.46
CA ALA A 258 0.50 -20.87 13.80
C ALA A 258 1.77 -20.44 14.57
N LYS A 259 2.79 -19.88 13.89
CA LYS A 259 4.00 -19.37 14.53
C LYS A 259 3.87 -17.93 15.02
N ILE A 260 2.82 -17.22 14.65
CA ILE A 260 2.59 -15.86 15.12
C ILE A 260 2.18 -15.91 16.59
N ALA A 261 3.04 -15.38 17.45
CA ALA A 261 2.86 -15.39 18.91
C ALA A 261 2.40 -14.04 19.49
N VAL A 262 2.33 -13.00 18.67
CA VAL A 262 1.87 -11.68 19.11
C VAL A 262 0.35 -11.60 19.10
N PRO A 263 -0.28 -10.84 20.02
CA PRO A 263 -1.71 -10.59 19.98
C PRO A 263 -2.16 -10.12 18.59
N THR A 264 -3.23 -10.72 18.07
CA THR A 264 -3.69 -10.46 16.71
C THR A 264 -5.18 -10.11 16.70
N LEU A 265 -5.53 -9.02 15.99
CA LEU A 265 -6.88 -8.67 15.60
C LEU A 265 -7.01 -8.81 14.08
N VAL A 266 -8.04 -9.50 13.64
CA VAL A 266 -8.44 -9.58 12.22
C VAL A 266 -9.73 -8.76 12.06
N MET A 267 -9.73 -7.80 11.15
CA MET A 267 -10.87 -6.96 10.79
C MET A 267 -11.16 -7.18 9.31
N HIS A 268 -12.39 -7.54 8.93
CA HIS A 268 -12.67 -7.88 7.53
C HIS A 268 -14.09 -7.50 7.12
N GLY A 269 -14.21 -6.84 5.97
CA GLY A 269 -15.49 -6.52 5.35
C GLY A 269 -16.12 -7.74 4.68
N GLU A 270 -17.36 -8.09 5.02
CA GLU A 270 -18.04 -9.24 4.37
C GLU A 270 -18.36 -8.98 2.89
N GLY A 271 -18.40 -7.71 2.48
CA GLY A 271 -18.59 -7.29 1.09
C GLY A 271 -17.29 -7.07 0.31
N ASP A 272 -16.15 -7.51 0.83
CA ASP A 272 -14.86 -7.35 0.13
C ASP A 272 -14.82 -8.18 -1.16
N ASN A 273 -14.77 -7.48 -2.29
CA ASN A 273 -14.68 -8.09 -3.62
C ASN A 273 -13.23 -8.40 -4.04
N LEU A 274 -12.22 -7.90 -3.31
CA LEU A 274 -10.80 -8.07 -3.63
C LEU A 274 -10.19 -9.25 -2.88
N ILE A 275 -10.41 -9.32 -1.56
CA ILE A 275 -9.96 -10.41 -0.71
C ILE A 275 -11.18 -11.09 -0.10
N PRO A 276 -11.38 -12.40 -0.33
CA PRO A 276 -12.57 -13.10 0.20
C PRO A 276 -12.58 -13.09 1.72
N VAL A 277 -13.76 -12.94 2.32
CA VAL A 277 -13.95 -12.95 3.80
C VAL A 277 -13.41 -14.23 4.43
N GLU A 278 -13.36 -15.32 3.69
CA GLU A 278 -12.75 -16.60 4.09
C GLU A 278 -11.27 -16.43 4.46
N SER A 279 -10.55 -15.51 3.81
CA SER A 279 -9.16 -15.20 4.17
C SER A 279 -9.05 -14.62 5.58
N GLY A 280 -9.96 -13.72 5.95
CA GLY A 280 -10.04 -13.18 7.32
C GLY A 280 -10.35 -14.27 8.35
N LYS A 281 -11.30 -15.14 8.03
CA LYS A 281 -11.64 -16.30 8.88
C LYS A 281 -10.46 -17.24 9.03
N GLN A 282 -9.75 -17.57 7.95
CA GLN A 282 -8.55 -18.42 7.98
C GLN A 282 -7.43 -17.84 8.84
N PHE A 283 -7.18 -16.52 8.76
CA PHE A 283 -6.22 -15.86 9.66
C PHE A 283 -6.64 -16.02 11.12
N ALA A 284 -7.91 -15.79 11.44
CA ALA A 284 -8.40 -15.90 12.82
C ALA A 284 -8.40 -17.33 13.36
N GLU A 285 -8.65 -18.31 12.52
CA GLU A 285 -8.64 -19.74 12.90
C GLU A 285 -7.23 -20.29 13.08
N THR A 286 -6.25 -19.78 12.31
CA THR A 286 -4.89 -20.35 12.28
C THR A 286 -3.89 -19.60 13.16
N ILE A 287 -4.10 -18.29 13.43
CA ILE A 287 -3.24 -17.55 14.34
C ILE A 287 -3.69 -17.78 15.78
N PRO A 288 -2.84 -18.32 16.67
CA PRO A 288 -3.24 -18.62 18.06
C PRO A 288 -3.77 -17.40 18.80
N GLY A 289 -4.99 -17.48 19.31
CA GLY A 289 -5.62 -16.43 20.11
C GLY A 289 -6.05 -15.17 19.33
N ALA A 290 -6.05 -15.21 18.00
CA ALA A 290 -6.53 -14.11 17.17
C ALA A 290 -8.02 -13.85 17.42
N LYS A 291 -8.40 -12.56 17.41
CA LYS A 291 -9.80 -12.12 17.44
C LYS A 291 -10.25 -11.73 16.04
N LEU A 292 -11.48 -12.03 15.68
CA LEU A 292 -12.09 -11.70 14.39
C LEU A 292 -13.25 -10.73 14.59
N ILE A 293 -13.26 -9.67 13.79
CA ILE A 293 -14.39 -8.76 13.61
C ILE A 293 -14.75 -8.75 12.14
N LEU A 294 -16.01 -9.09 11.84
CA LEU A 294 -16.57 -9.04 10.50
C LEU A 294 -17.51 -7.86 10.39
N TYR A 295 -17.47 -7.15 9.26
CA TYR A 295 -18.29 -5.99 9.01
C TYR A 295 -19.28 -6.26 7.88
N PRO A 296 -20.56 -6.50 8.20
CA PRO A 296 -21.61 -6.67 7.19
C PRO A 296 -21.74 -5.44 6.28
N ASN A 297 -21.90 -5.66 4.98
CA ASN A 297 -22.03 -4.60 3.97
C ASN A 297 -20.89 -3.59 3.94
N VAL A 298 -19.67 -4.01 4.23
CA VAL A 298 -18.44 -3.22 4.15
C VAL A 298 -17.49 -3.88 3.19
N GLY A 299 -16.75 -3.09 2.41
CA GLY A 299 -15.80 -3.56 1.42
C GLY A 299 -14.39 -3.74 1.99
N HIS A 300 -13.41 -3.55 1.13
CA HIS A 300 -11.99 -3.83 1.35
C HIS A 300 -11.25 -2.82 2.26
N VAL A 301 -11.88 -1.69 2.56
CA VAL A 301 -11.24 -0.57 3.27
C VAL A 301 -12.09 -0.06 4.43
N PRO A 302 -12.36 -0.88 5.47
CA PRO A 302 -13.18 -0.48 6.62
C PRO A 302 -12.71 0.80 7.29
N GLN A 303 -11.40 1.08 7.27
CA GLN A 303 -10.79 2.31 7.79
C GLN A 303 -11.25 3.58 7.04
N GLU A 304 -11.72 3.45 5.80
CA GLU A 304 -12.27 4.55 5.00
C GLU A 304 -13.79 4.47 4.86
N GLU A 305 -14.35 3.26 4.81
CA GLU A 305 -15.77 3.05 4.56
C GLU A 305 -16.64 3.23 5.82
N ILE A 306 -16.15 2.75 6.98
CA ILE A 306 -16.80 2.85 8.29
C ILE A 306 -15.81 3.29 9.37
N PRO A 307 -15.17 4.46 9.21
CA PRO A 307 -14.03 4.85 10.06
C PRO A 307 -14.37 4.91 11.55
N ASP A 308 -15.55 5.41 11.93
CA ASP A 308 -15.94 5.55 13.33
C ASP A 308 -16.05 4.19 14.02
N GLN A 309 -16.74 3.23 13.39
CA GLN A 309 -16.91 1.89 13.93
C GLN A 309 -15.59 1.13 13.96
N SER A 310 -14.86 1.10 12.84
CA SER A 310 -13.60 0.35 12.74
C SER A 310 -12.52 0.92 13.68
N ALA A 311 -12.47 2.25 13.88
CA ALA A 311 -11.59 2.88 14.86
C ALA A 311 -12.00 2.54 16.31
N ALA A 312 -13.29 2.54 16.63
CA ALA A 312 -13.77 2.16 17.97
C ALA A 312 -13.44 0.71 18.32
N ASP A 313 -13.62 -0.22 17.36
CA ASP A 313 -13.27 -1.63 17.53
C ASP A 313 -11.75 -1.82 17.73
N LEU A 314 -10.95 -1.10 16.95
CA LEU A 314 -9.49 -1.06 17.14
C LEU A 314 -9.13 -0.51 18.54
N ASP A 315 -9.71 0.62 18.95
CA ASP A 315 -9.46 1.22 20.27
C ASP A 315 -9.80 0.26 21.40
N ALA A 316 -10.94 -0.41 21.32
CA ALA A 316 -11.38 -1.39 22.32
C ALA A 316 -10.37 -2.54 22.44
N TRP A 317 -9.89 -3.06 21.32
CA TRP A 317 -8.92 -4.13 21.31
C TRP A 317 -7.53 -3.69 21.81
N VAL A 318 -7.02 -2.54 21.33
CA VAL A 318 -5.70 -2.02 21.74
C VAL A 318 -5.68 -1.67 23.23
N SER A 319 -6.79 -1.15 23.77
CA SER A 319 -6.93 -0.82 25.20
C SER A 319 -6.88 -2.04 26.11
N ALA A 320 -7.27 -3.21 25.61
CA ALA A 320 -7.21 -4.48 26.34
C ALA A 320 -5.82 -5.15 26.30
N LEU A 321 -4.88 -4.66 25.49
CA LEU A 321 -3.52 -5.17 25.46
C LEU A 321 -2.76 -4.78 26.73
N PRO A 322 -1.77 -5.61 27.17
CA PRO A 322 -0.88 -5.24 28.27
C PRO A 322 -0.23 -3.87 28.03
N PRO A 323 0.16 -3.15 29.10
CA PRO A 323 0.88 -1.89 28.95
C PRO A 323 2.11 -2.06 28.04
N SER A 324 2.29 -1.14 27.10
CA SER A 324 3.47 -1.13 26.22
C SER A 324 4.70 -0.65 27.00
N VAL A 325 5.82 -1.33 26.78
CA VAL A 325 7.12 -0.76 27.16
C VAL A 325 7.49 0.23 26.07
N GLN A 326 7.14 1.50 26.26
CA GLN A 326 7.53 2.56 25.33
C GLN A 326 9.05 2.70 25.31
N GLY A 327 9.64 2.75 24.10
CA GLY A 327 11.01 3.21 23.93
C GLY A 327 11.17 4.67 24.41
N ALA A 328 12.39 5.09 24.68
CA ALA A 328 12.67 6.49 24.99
C ALA A 328 12.02 7.42 23.94
N PRO A 329 11.59 8.64 24.34
CA PRO A 329 11.06 9.63 23.39
C PRO A 329 12.00 9.77 22.21
N LEU A 330 11.45 9.83 20.98
CA LEU A 330 12.25 10.08 19.79
C LEU A 330 13.11 11.32 20.03
N ALA A 331 14.43 11.19 19.98
CA ALA A 331 15.27 12.32 19.66
C ALA A 331 14.74 12.86 18.32
N GLU A 332 14.37 14.13 18.27
CA GLU A 332 13.99 14.74 17.00
C GLU A 332 15.08 14.41 15.97
N PRO A 333 14.75 13.86 14.79
CA PRO A 333 15.77 13.70 13.77
C PRO A 333 16.40 15.07 13.58
N ALA A 334 17.72 15.14 13.57
CA ALA A 334 18.50 16.37 13.39
C ALA A 334 18.12 17.02 12.03
N ALA A 335 16.94 17.60 11.99
CA ALA A 335 16.41 18.37 10.90
C ALA A 335 16.90 19.78 11.10
N ALA A 336 18.07 20.09 10.54
CA ALA A 336 18.47 21.47 10.19
C ALA A 336 19.93 21.59 9.70
N ALA A 337 20.70 20.50 9.55
CA ALA A 337 22.10 20.64 9.09
C ALA A 337 22.27 20.58 7.57
N GLU A 338 21.28 20.10 6.80
CA GLU A 338 21.43 19.91 5.34
C GLU A 338 20.87 21.06 4.47
N LYS A 339 20.02 21.90 4.99
CA LYS A 339 19.52 23.06 4.21
C LYS A 339 20.61 24.10 3.90
N LYS A 340 21.74 24.07 4.60
CA LYS A 340 22.86 24.99 4.40
C LYS A 340 23.92 24.52 3.39
N LYS A 341 23.84 23.26 2.91
CA LYS A 341 24.83 22.73 1.94
C LYS A 341 24.35 22.76 0.48
N LEU A 342 23.05 22.96 0.25
CA LEU A 342 22.48 23.03 -1.11
C LEU A 342 22.38 24.46 -1.66
N ASP A 343 22.51 25.50 -0.84
CA ASP A 343 22.47 26.91 -1.27
C ASP A 343 23.86 27.49 -1.59
N GLY A 344 24.89 26.66 -1.67
CA GLY A 344 26.28 27.09 -1.81
C GLY A 344 27.05 26.54 -3.00
N VAL A 345 26.36 25.96 -4.01
CA VAL A 345 27.02 25.52 -5.24
C VAL A 345 26.23 26.03 -6.44
N TYR A 346 26.54 27.23 -6.87
CA TYR A 346 26.49 27.73 -8.24
C TYR A 346 27.80 28.46 -8.52
#